data_aed12a295a82cfe74a8f588f7fefd46e
#
_entry.id   aed12a295a82cfe74a8f588f7fefd46e
#
_cell.length_a   1.000
_cell.length_b   1.000
_cell.length_c   1.000
_cell.angle_alpha   90.00
_cell.angle_beta   90.00
_cell.angle_gamma   90.00
#
_symmetry.space_group_name_H-M   'P 1'
#
loop_
_entity.id
_entity.type
_entity.pdbx_description
1 polymer ?
#
loop_
_entity_poly.entity_id
_entity_poly.type
_entity_poly.pdbx_seq_one_letter_code
_entity_poly.pdbx_strand_id
1 'polypeptide(L)'
;MTPEVKEKKMDSEQIMAAIAPCGLSCEKCFAHVDGDIRQYSIKLKEKLGNFEVYAKRFETLVGDPIFKKYPDFKAMLDYFAMENCTGCRNEQCKLFKECGVRPCHQEKQVDYCHQCDEFPCDKTNFDKHLYGRWVAINEKIKAIGVEAFYEKSRNYSRYP
;
A
#
# COMPACT_ATOMS: atom_id res chain seq x y z
N MET A 1 -1.94 31.17 12.27
CA MET A 1 -3.22 30.44 12.12
C MET A 1 -3.06 29.48 10.95
N THR A 2 -2.79 28.23 11.23
CA THR A 2 -2.84 27.16 10.22
C THR A 2 -4.32 26.86 9.95
N PRO A 3 -4.76 26.83 8.69
CA PRO A 3 -6.16 26.48 8.41
C PRO A 3 -6.39 25.02 8.85
N GLU A 4 -7.35 24.81 9.74
CA GLU A 4 -7.90 23.48 10.00
C GLU A 4 -8.49 22.96 8.69
N VAL A 5 -7.76 22.06 8.05
CA VAL A 5 -8.31 21.26 6.96
C VAL A 5 -9.33 20.33 7.60
N LYS A 6 -10.62 20.67 7.49
CA LYS A 6 -11.70 19.73 7.85
C LYS A 6 -11.53 18.51 6.94
N GLU A 7 -10.96 17.45 7.49
CA GLU A 7 -10.86 16.17 6.78
C GLU A 7 -12.27 15.69 6.45
N LYS A 8 -12.55 15.60 5.15
CA LYS A 8 -13.83 15.09 4.66
C LYS A 8 -13.92 13.62 5.05
N LYS A 9 -14.92 13.25 5.81
CA LYS A 9 -15.20 11.83 6.15
C LYS A 9 -15.44 11.08 4.84
N MET A 10 -14.70 10.00 4.62
CA MET A 10 -14.89 9.15 3.43
C MET A 10 -16.20 8.39 3.53
N ASP A 11 -16.85 8.21 2.38
CA ASP A 11 -18.04 7.36 2.28
C ASP A 11 -17.65 5.86 2.21
N SER A 12 -18.66 4.98 2.32
CA SER A 12 -18.43 3.54 2.36
C SER A 12 -17.81 2.99 1.08
N GLU A 13 -18.09 3.58 -0.09
CA GLU A 13 -17.51 3.16 -1.37
C GLU A 13 -16.03 3.51 -1.45
N GLN A 14 -15.68 4.69 -0.99
CA GLN A 14 -14.28 5.14 -0.91
C GLN A 14 -13.46 4.26 0.05
N ILE A 15 -14.03 3.91 1.22
CA ILE A 15 -13.38 3.01 2.18
C ILE A 15 -13.22 1.60 1.57
N MET A 16 -14.23 1.11 0.87
CA MET A 16 -14.17 -0.18 0.19
C MET A 16 -13.09 -0.20 -0.90
N ALA A 17 -12.90 0.89 -1.63
CA ALA A 17 -11.81 1.02 -2.60
C ALA A 17 -10.43 1.07 -1.92
N ALA A 18 -10.34 1.72 -0.76
CA ALA A 18 -9.09 1.88 -0.01
C ALA A 18 -8.64 0.58 0.70
N ILE A 19 -9.58 -0.27 1.11
CA ILE A 19 -9.33 -1.52 1.85
C ILE A 19 -9.62 -2.73 0.97
N ALA A 20 -8.61 -3.56 0.77
CA ALA A 20 -8.75 -4.82 0.02
C ALA A 20 -9.72 -5.81 0.71
N PRO A 21 -10.25 -6.82 0.00
CA PRO A 21 -11.07 -7.87 0.61
C PRO A 21 -10.36 -8.62 1.74
N CYS A 22 -9.02 -8.71 1.68
CA CYS A 22 -8.20 -9.28 2.77
C CYS A 22 -7.99 -8.33 3.96
N GLY A 23 -8.52 -7.11 3.92
CA GLY A 23 -8.37 -6.10 4.97
C GLY A 23 -7.11 -5.24 4.89
N LEU A 24 -6.17 -5.55 4.00
CA LEU A 24 -4.99 -4.70 3.80
C LEU A 24 -5.35 -3.40 3.07
N SER A 25 -4.70 -2.29 3.42
CA SER A 25 -4.90 -1.01 2.74
C SER A 25 -4.28 -1.04 1.33
N CYS A 26 -5.11 -0.96 0.29
CA CYS A 26 -4.66 -0.79 -1.09
C CYS A 26 -4.10 0.60 -1.33
N GLU A 27 -4.76 1.65 -0.85
CA GLU A 27 -4.34 3.05 -1.06
C GLU A 27 -2.93 3.36 -0.53
N LYS A 28 -2.49 2.64 0.51
CA LYS A 28 -1.15 2.78 1.11
C LYS A 28 -0.12 1.82 0.52
N CYS A 29 -0.51 1.00 -0.45
CA CYS A 29 0.41 0.12 -1.14
C CYS A 29 1.34 0.92 -2.04
N PHE A 30 2.64 0.60 -2.03
CA PHE A 30 3.58 1.28 -2.93
C PHE A 30 3.23 1.12 -4.41
N ALA A 31 2.51 0.05 -4.75
CA ALA A 31 2.10 -0.23 -6.12
C ALA A 31 0.82 0.51 -6.55
N HIS A 32 0.10 1.16 -5.62
CA HIS A 32 -1.18 1.79 -5.94
C HIS A 32 -0.99 3.06 -6.77
N VAL A 33 -1.75 3.18 -7.87
CA VAL A 33 -1.64 4.28 -8.83
C VAL A 33 -1.83 5.67 -8.22
N ASP A 34 -2.74 5.79 -7.26
CA ASP A 34 -3.02 7.05 -6.54
C ASP A 34 -2.39 7.06 -5.12
N GLY A 35 -1.59 6.05 -4.79
CA GLY A 35 -0.98 5.91 -3.47
C GLY A 35 0.10 6.96 -3.18
N ASP A 36 0.22 7.37 -1.92
CA ASP A 36 1.16 8.39 -1.47
C ASP A 36 2.61 8.06 -1.82
N ILE A 37 3.01 6.79 -1.69
CA ILE A 37 4.38 6.37 -2.01
C ILE A 37 4.70 6.68 -3.48
N ARG A 38 3.80 6.33 -4.38
CA ARG A 38 3.97 6.66 -5.81
C ARG A 38 3.99 8.18 -6.04
N GLN A 39 3.02 8.91 -5.47
CA GLN A 39 2.92 10.36 -5.66
C GLN A 39 4.16 11.11 -5.13
N TYR A 40 4.64 10.75 -3.95
CA TYR A 40 5.88 11.33 -3.40
C TYR A 40 7.12 10.92 -4.19
N SER A 41 7.15 9.71 -4.73
CA SER A 41 8.25 9.26 -5.60
C SER A 41 8.32 10.08 -6.89
N ILE A 42 7.17 10.34 -7.54
CA ILE A 42 7.10 11.21 -8.71
C ILE A 42 7.59 12.62 -8.37
N LYS A 43 7.06 13.21 -7.31
CA LYS A 43 7.46 14.55 -6.86
C LYS A 43 8.95 14.63 -6.53
N LEU A 44 9.49 13.61 -5.85
CA LEU A 44 10.91 13.57 -5.52
C LEU A 44 11.78 13.45 -6.76
N LYS A 45 11.40 12.63 -7.73
CA LYS A 45 12.08 12.54 -9.03
C LYS A 45 12.13 13.89 -9.75
N GLU A 46 10.99 14.60 -9.80
CA GLU A 46 10.92 15.94 -10.39
C GLU A 46 11.88 16.92 -9.71
N LYS A 47 11.94 16.89 -8.36
CA LYS A 47 12.83 17.77 -7.58
C LYS A 47 14.30 17.42 -7.74
N LEU A 48 14.63 16.15 -7.85
CA LEU A 48 16.00 15.68 -8.07
C LEU A 48 16.49 16.00 -9.49
N GLY A 49 15.60 15.99 -10.49
CA GLY A 49 15.99 16.30 -11.87
C GLY A 49 17.21 15.47 -12.32
N ASN A 50 18.28 16.12 -12.73
CA ASN A 50 19.53 15.49 -13.16
C ASN A 50 20.53 15.26 -12.02
N PHE A 51 20.05 14.91 -10.83
CA PHE A 51 20.91 14.74 -9.64
C PHE A 51 21.97 13.65 -9.82
N GLU A 52 21.80 12.69 -10.73
CA GLU A 52 22.78 11.64 -11.00
C GLU A 52 24.16 12.20 -11.36
N VAL A 53 24.22 13.25 -12.16
CA VAL A 53 25.47 13.94 -12.52
C VAL A 53 26.11 14.58 -11.29
N TYR A 54 25.28 15.18 -10.43
CA TYR A 54 25.74 15.81 -9.20
C TYR A 54 26.19 14.78 -8.16
N ALA A 55 25.50 13.66 -8.02
CA ALA A 55 25.90 12.59 -7.11
C ALA A 55 27.32 12.08 -7.43
N LYS A 56 27.65 11.86 -8.71
CA LYS A 56 29.03 11.50 -9.13
C LYS A 56 30.07 12.55 -8.74
N ARG A 57 29.73 13.81 -8.86
CA ARG A 57 30.63 14.91 -8.43
C ARG A 57 30.78 14.92 -6.92
N PHE A 58 29.71 14.68 -6.16
CA PHE A 58 29.73 14.70 -4.70
C PHE A 58 30.49 13.53 -4.10
N GLU A 59 30.64 12.41 -4.80
CA GLU A 59 31.55 11.33 -4.40
C GLU A 59 32.98 11.86 -4.17
N THR A 60 33.43 12.79 -5.02
CA THR A 60 34.78 13.40 -4.91
C THR A 60 34.76 14.63 -4.03
N LEU A 61 33.82 15.56 -4.21
CA LEU A 61 33.82 16.87 -3.55
C LEU A 61 33.49 16.78 -2.07
N VAL A 62 32.54 15.90 -1.70
CA VAL A 62 32.12 15.69 -0.31
C VAL A 62 32.91 14.57 0.34
N GLY A 63 33.31 13.57 -0.47
CA GLY A 63 34.04 12.40 0.02
C GLY A 63 33.19 11.41 0.79
N ASP A 64 31.86 11.56 0.77
CA ASP A 64 30.93 10.64 1.44
C ASP A 64 30.55 9.48 0.51
N PRO A 65 30.82 8.23 0.91
CA PRO A 65 30.53 7.06 0.09
C PRO A 65 29.01 6.84 -0.16
N ILE A 66 28.13 7.55 0.53
CA ILE A 66 26.68 7.44 0.33
C ILE A 66 26.27 7.77 -1.11
N PHE A 67 26.97 8.70 -1.77
CA PHE A 67 26.63 9.09 -3.14
C PHE A 67 26.84 7.99 -4.17
N LYS A 68 27.66 6.99 -3.87
CA LYS A 68 27.84 5.79 -4.71
C LYS A 68 26.57 4.94 -4.79
N LYS A 69 25.68 5.08 -3.81
CA LYS A 69 24.40 4.36 -3.73
C LYS A 69 23.27 5.06 -4.49
N TYR A 70 23.52 6.22 -5.05
CA TYR A 70 22.48 6.97 -5.76
C TYR A 70 21.86 6.21 -6.94
N PRO A 71 22.59 5.45 -7.77
CA PRO A 71 21.99 4.64 -8.84
C PRO A 71 20.96 3.62 -8.32
N ASP A 72 21.23 2.96 -7.20
CA ASP A 72 20.31 1.99 -6.59
C ASP A 72 19.09 2.70 -6.02
N PHE A 73 19.29 3.82 -5.33
CA PHE A 73 18.20 4.68 -4.84
C PHE A 73 17.31 5.14 -6.00
N LYS A 74 17.93 5.63 -7.09
CA LYS A 74 17.19 6.07 -8.29
C LYS A 74 16.38 4.94 -8.89
N ALA A 75 16.95 3.74 -8.98
CA ALA A 75 16.24 2.56 -9.50
C ALA A 75 15.01 2.21 -8.65
N MET A 76 15.11 2.24 -7.32
CA MET A 76 13.97 2.05 -6.42
C MET A 76 12.93 3.16 -6.56
N LEU A 77 13.36 4.41 -6.65
CA LEU A 77 12.47 5.55 -6.81
C LEU A 77 11.71 5.48 -8.16
N ASP A 78 12.40 5.10 -9.24
CA ASP A 78 11.81 4.89 -10.55
C ASP A 78 10.77 3.76 -10.49
N TYR A 79 11.08 2.66 -9.80
CA TYR A 79 10.18 1.54 -9.60
C TYR A 79 8.87 1.97 -8.93
N PHE A 80 8.94 2.69 -7.82
CA PHE A 80 7.74 3.19 -7.14
C PHE A 80 6.94 4.18 -7.99
N ALA A 81 7.62 5.06 -8.72
CA ALA A 81 6.96 6.05 -9.57
C ALA A 81 6.24 5.44 -10.77
N MET A 82 6.67 4.27 -11.26
CA MET A 82 6.10 3.60 -12.43
C MET A 82 4.92 2.68 -12.10
N GLU A 83 4.68 2.37 -10.82
CA GLU A 83 3.60 1.48 -10.40
C GLU A 83 2.22 2.01 -10.80
N ASN A 84 1.31 1.09 -11.12
CA ASN A 84 0.00 1.45 -11.69
C ASN A 84 -1.14 0.52 -11.25
N CYS A 85 -1.02 -0.10 -10.08
CA CYS A 85 -2.06 -0.96 -9.53
C CYS A 85 -3.32 -0.16 -9.17
N THR A 86 -4.47 -0.61 -9.61
CA THR A 86 -5.77 0.02 -9.33
C THR A 86 -6.48 -0.56 -8.11
N GLY A 87 -5.84 -1.45 -7.39
CA GLY A 87 -6.36 -2.09 -6.17
C GLY A 87 -6.88 -3.51 -6.38
N CYS A 88 -6.85 -4.29 -5.30
CA CYS A 88 -7.15 -5.73 -5.35
C CYS A 88 -8.62 -6.06 -5.66
N ARG A 89 -9.53 -5.09 -5.61
CA ARG A 89 -10.93 -5.29 -6.06
C ARG A 89 -11.05 -5.20 -7.57
N ASN A 90 -10.20 -4.41 -8.23
CA ASN A 90 -10.26 -4.15 -9.66
C ASN A 90 -9.37 -5.12 -10.46
N GLU A 91 -8.23 -5.52 -9.90
CA GLU A 91 -7.28 -6.41 -10.56
C GLU A 91 -6.62 -7.39 -9.59
N GLN A 92 -5.96 -8.43 -10.12
CA GLN A 92 -5.18 -9.37 -9.33
C GLN A 92 -4.02 -8.64 -8.64
N CYS A 93 -3.76 -9.00 -7.38
CA CYS A 93 -2.67 -8.40 -6.61
C CYS A 93 -1.32 -8.57 -7.32
N LYS A 94 -0.62 -7.47 -7.57
CA LYS A 94 0.69 -7.48 -8.25
C LYS A 94 1.80 -8.01 -7.37
N LEU A 95 1.65 -7.89 -6.04
CA LEU A 95 2.65 -8.35 -5.07
C LEU A 95 2.50 -9.83 -4.74
N PHE A 96 1.26 -10.28 -4.60
CA PHE A 96 0.90 -11.66 -4.27
C PHE A 96 0.14 -12.27 -5.45
N LYS A 97 0.88 -12.64 -6.49
CA LYS A 97 0.30 -13.13 -7.75
C LYS A 97 -0.59 -14.36 -7.56
N GLU A 98 -0.23 -15.22 -6.60
CA GLU A 98 -0.97 -16.42 -6.24
C GLU A 98 -2.05 -16.18 -5.17
N CYS A 99 -2.38 -14.90 -4.88
CA CYS A 99 -3.37 -14.55 -3.87
C CYS A 99 -4.75 -15.11 -4.24
N GLY A 100 -5.26 -16.02 -3.39
CA GLY A 100 -6.57 -16.63 -3.55
C GLY A 100 -7.73 -15.78 -3.05
N VAL A 101 -7.47 -14.66 -2.39
CA VAL A 101 -8.53 -13.83 -1.78
C VAL A 101 -9.44 -13.22 -2.82
N ARG A 102 -8.89 -12.68 -3.92
CA ARG A 102 -9.71 -12.01 -4.94
C ARG A 102 -10.75 -12.93 -5.58
N PRO A 103 -10.39 -14.09 -6.16
CA PRO A 103 -11.40 -15.00 -6.70
C PRO A 103 -12.34 -15.52 -5.62
N CYS A 104 -11.83 -15.81 -4.42
CA CYS A 104 -12.63 -16.35 -3.32
C CYS A 104 -13.69 -15.37 -2.84
N HIS A 105 -13.37 -14.10 -2.58
CA HIS A 105 -14.36 -13.12 -2.13
C HIS A 105 -15.44 -12.85 -3.16
N GLN A 106 -15.10 -12.93 -4.45
CA GLN A 106 -16.06 -12.79 -5.56
C GLN A 106 -17.01 -13.99 -5.63
N GLU A 107 -16.48 -15.21 -5.51
CA GLU A 107 -17.27 -16.44 -5.47
C GLU A 107 -18.22 -16.48 -4.26
N LYS A 108 -17.70 -16.10 -3.09
CA LYS A 108 -18.46 -16.07 -1.83
C LYS A 108 -19.38 -14.86 -1.69
N GLN A 109 -19.30 -13.89 -2.59
CA GLN A 109 -20.06 -12.64 -2.57
C GLN A 109 -19.96 -11.89 -1.24
N VAL A 110 -18.75 -11.81 -0.69
CA VAL A 110 -18.44 -11.06 0.54
C VAL A 110 -17.52 -9.89 0.23
N ASP A 111 -17.68 -8.77 0.93
CA ASP A 111 -16.82 -7.61 0.78
C ASP A 111 -15.47 -7.80 1.45
N TYR A 112 -15.44 -8.50 2.59
CA TYR A 112 -14.25 -8.78 3.39
C TYR A 112 -14.23 -10.23 3.86
N CYS A 113 -13.02 -10.78 4.00
CA CYS A 113 -12.82 -12.18 4.38
C CYS A 113 -13.52 -12.57 5.69
N HIS A 114 -13.56 -11.68 6.69
CA HIS A 114 -14.21 -11.97 7.98
C HIS A 114 -15.73 -12.18 7.90
N GLN A 115 -16.37 -11.83 6.78
CA GLN A 115 -17.80 -12.05 6.54
C GLN A 115 -18.09 -13.45 6.04
N CYS A 116 -17.05 -14.21 5.64
CA CYS A 116 -17.18 -15.57 5.17
C CYS A 116 -17.25 -16.56 6.33
N ASP A 117 -18.14 -17.54 6.25
CA ASP A 117 -18.30 -18.60 7.27
C ASP A 117 -17.05 -19.48 7.44
N GLU A 118 -16.21 -19.55 6.39
CA GLU A 118 -14.98 -20.34 6.40
C GLU A 118 -13.78 -19.56 6.97
N PHE A 119 -13.96 -18.29 7.35
CA PHE A 119 -12.87 -17.48 7.92
C PHE A 119 -12.52 -17.90 9.37
N PRO A 120 -11.22 -18.04 9.73
CA PRO A 120 -10.04 -18.03 8.87
C PRO A 120 -9.88 -19.34 8.07
N CYS A 121 -9.35 -19.26 6.85
CA CYS A 121 -9.22 -20.40 5.94
C CYS A 121 -7.80 -20.49 5.34
N ASP A 122 -7.50 -21.56 4.61
CA ASP A 122 -6.22 -21.81 3.94
C ASP A 122 -6.18 -21.40 2.45
N LYS A 123 -7.28 -20.82 1.94
CA LYS A 123 -7.43 -20.48 0.51
C LYS A 123 -6.67 -19.25 0.07
N THR A 124 -6.08 -18.50 1.00
CA THR A 124 -5.40 -17.22 0.72
C THR A 124 -4.09 -17.38 -0.04
N ASN A 125 -3.42 -18.52 0.10
CA ASN A 125 -2.05 -18.77 -0.36
C ASN A 125 -1.00 -17.83 0.26
N PHE A 126 -1.29 -17.25 1.42
CA PHE A 126 -0.38 -16.36 2.14
C PHE A 126 0.70 -17.15 2.87
N ASP A 127 1.92 -16.59 2.87
CA ASP A 127 2.96 -17.06 3.78
C ASP A 127 2.55 -16.84 5.25
N LYS A 128 3.29 -17.48 6.18
CA LYS A 128 2.96 -17.44 7.61
C LYS A 128 2.84 -16.01 8.17
N HIS A 129 3.73 -15.10 7.75
CA HIS A 129 3.72 -13.71 8.23
C HIS A 129 2.46 -12.97 7.76
N LEU A 130 2.19 -13.02 6.45
CA LEU A 130 1.02 -12.36 5.87
C LEU A 130 -0.28 -12.98 6.36
N TYR A 131 -0.32 -14.31 6.54
CA TYR A 131 -1.47 -15.01 7.08
C TYR A 131 -1.81 -14.51 8.50
N GLY A 132 -0.83 -14.41 9.39
CA GLY A 132 -1.05 -13.88 10.73
C GLY A 132 -1.58 -12.44 10.73
N ARG A 133 -1.04 -11.58 9.86
CA ARG A 133 -1.55 -10.20 9.68
C ARG A 133 -2.98 -10.19 9.14
N TRP A 134 -3.27 -11.02 8.17
CA TRP A 134 -4.60 -11.13 7.58
C TRP A 134 -5.65 -11.52 8.61
N VAL A 135 -5.36 -12.52 9.45
CA VAL A 135 -6.26 -12.93 10.55
C VAL A 135 -6.46 -11.76 11.51
N ALA A 136 -5.39 -11.16 12.03
CA ALA A 136 -5.47 -10.07 13.02
C ALA A 136 -6.24 -8.84 12.50
N ILE A 137 -6.03 -8.46 11.24
CA ILE A 137 -6.73 -7.34 10.60
C ILE A 137 -8.22 -7.65 10.47
N ASN A 138 -8.58 -8.82 9.98
CA ASN A 138 -9.99 -9.18 9.78
C ASN A 138 -10.75 -9.34 11.11
N GLU A 139 -10.11 -9.90 12.14
CA GLU A 139 -10.68 -9.93 13.51
C GLU A 139 -10.92 -8.51 14.03
N LYS A 140 -10.00 -7.60 13.78
CA LYS A 140 -10.15 -6.20 14.18
C LYS A 140 -11.27 -5.50 13.42
N ILE A 141 -11.37 -5.71 12.09
CA ILE A 141 -12.47 -5.16 11.28
C ILE A 141 -13.80 -5.72 11.78
N LYS A 142 -13.90 -7.01 12.07
CA LYS A 142 -15.07 -7.67 12.63
C LYS A 142 -15.50 -7.06 13.96
N ALA A 143 -14.53 -6.73 14.81
CA ALA A 143 -14.79 -6.19 16.16
C ALA A 143 -15.27 -4.74 16.17
N ILE A 144 -14.75 -3.88 15.30
CA ILE A 144 -14.99 -2.43 15.35
C ILE A 144 -15.67 -1.84 14.12
N GLY A 145 -15.89 -2.62 13.09
CA GLY A 145 -16.37 -2.17 11.78
C GLY A 145 -15.26 -1.60 10.88
N VAL A 146 -15.50 -1.64 9.57
CA VAL A 146 -14.51 -1.22 8.57
C VAL A 146 -14.23 0.28 8.59
N GLU A 147 -15.25 1.10 8.82
CA GLU A 147 -15.09 2.56 8.92
C GLU A 147 -14.19 2.95 10.10
N ALA A 148 -14.46 2.40 11.27
CA ALA A 148 -13.65 2.67 12.47
C ALA A 148 -12.23 2.09 12.32
N PHE A 149 -12.09 0.95 11.67
CA PHE A 149 -10.78 0.39 11.34
C PHE A 149 -10.01 1.30 10.37
N TYR A 150 -10.65 1.76 9.30
CA TYR A 150 -10.06 2.67 8.33
C TYR A 150 -9.55 3.95 9.01
N GLU A 151 -10.41 4.62 9.79
CA GLU A 151 -10.04 5.85 10.51
C GLU A 151 -8.84 5.66 11.46
N LYS A 152 -8.81 4.55 12.19
CA LYS A 152 -7.66 4.22 13.05
C LYS A 152 -6.40 3.91 12.26
N SER A 153 -6.53 3.26 11.10
CA SER A 153 -5.39 2.83 10.28
C SER A 153 -4.80 3.94 9.43
N ARG A 154 -5.51 5.06 9.22
CA ARG A 154 -5.05 6.18 8.35
C ARG A 154 -3.67 6.71 8.75
N ASN A 155 -3.38 6.77 10.04
CA ASN A 155 -2.16 7.36 10.59
C ASN A 155 -0.98 6.37 10.70
N TYR A 156 -1.16 5.12 10.30
CA TYR A 156 -0.14 4.10 10.40
C TYR A 156 0.36 3.66 9.02
N SER A 157 1.63 3.27 8.97
CA SER A 157 2.19 2.64 7.77
C SER A 157 1.46 1.33 7.44
N ARG A 158 1.33 1.01 6.15
CA ARG A 158 0.97 -0.34 5.71
C ARG A 158 2.04 -1.37 6.10
N TYR A 159 3.27 -0.93 6.25
CA TYR A 159 4.46 -1.74 6.51
C TYR A 159 4.90 -1.52 7.96
N PRO A 160 4.35 -2.30 8.93
CA PRO A 160 4.71 -2.19 10.36
C PRO A 160 6.08 -2.80 10.65
#